data_5691de670aace4e84d6c87023abd5653
#
_entry.id   5691de670aace4e84d6c87023abd5653
#
_cell.length_a   1.000
_cell.length_b   1.000
_cell.length_c   1.000
_cell.angle_alpha   90.00
_cell.angle_beta   90.00
_cell.angle_gamma   90.00
#
_symmetry.space_group_name_H-M   'P 1'
#
loop_
_entity.id
_entity.type
_entity.pdbx_description
1 polymer ?
#
loop_
_entity_poly.entity_id
_entity_poly.type
_entity_poly.pdbx_seq_one_letter_code
_entity_poly.pdbx_strand_id
1 'polypeptide(L)'
;MSNLEYLEYSAKEPMTLLRKKFNNGEDIYKTSPTTLTAEDASADVMYLKYVFENAYSGFSYYDKSLFDTAFAAIVKSLKDSVQITPDQLIDVICSNLSFITDGHLALTTADYGNGFYKELQTYVSDMPVYKVRDAYYDAKTKKQVLFDDAVRTFPTLNNSIADSYLIGIRSKNPTEKISVKSDGKDEVLPLHRIMSKEQTEESLVEERYEENTAIITCSSFVGDSEEAMKKLYEIGKKCRKYRHVVWDLSNNLGGNSEFPKHFLKGLYGDVADTVKVLELQSSLVHAKETGEIKDIPYHFEESPHTPTKNGDLFTGELHIIINDMVASSTELALRWAASYPRVTFYGCNSLGIGHFGDLCIYYLPNSQIVLWCPQKVFDAGIQETVGFEPDFWIDSYDVVSTVLNHISTK
;
A
#
# COMPACT_ATOMS: atom_id res chain seq x y z
N MET A 1 16.33 7.82 29.76
CA MET A 1 16.37 6.33 29.86
C MET A 1 17.63 5.84 29.17
N SER A 2 18.27 4.79 29.69
CA SER A 2 19.37 4.06 29.04
C SER A 2 18.83 3.08 27.99
N ASN A 3 19.70 2.52 27.15
CA ASN A 3 19.29 1.49 26.18
C ASN A 3 18.65 0.27 26.85
N LEU A 4 19.12 -0.13 28.02
CA LEU A 4 18.53 -1.24 28.78
C LEU A 4 17.11 -0.90 29.25
N GLU A 5 16.90 0.31 29.77
CA GLU A 5 15.56 0.76 30.20
C GLU A 5 14.59 0.83 29.00
N TYR A 6 15.05 1.18 27.80
CA TYR A 6 14.25 1.15 26.56
C TYR A 6 13.86 -0.26 26.17
N LEU A 7 14.77 -1.24 26.28
CA LEU A 7 14.48 -2.64 26.05
C LEU A 7 13.45 -3.18 27.05
N GLU A 8 13.69 -2.93 28.35
CA GLU A 8 12.78 -3.33 29.43
C GLU A 8 11.37 -2.72 29.25
N TYR A 9 11.32 -1.45 28.84
CA TYR A 9 10.03 -0.79 28.56
C TYR A 9 9.30 -1.47 27.39
N SER A 10 9.99 -1.74 26.28
CA SER A 10 9.40 -2.38 25.09
C SER A 10 8.94 -3.82 25.36
N ALA A 11 9.66 -4.56 26.19
CA ALA A 11 9.36 -5.95 26.55
C ALA A 11 8.10 -6.10 27.43
N LYS A 12 7.63 -5.04 28.11
CA LYS A 12 6.44 -5.09 28.99
C LYS A 12 5.14 -5.41 28.23
N GLU A 13 5.04 -4.99 26.97
CA GLU A 13 3.88 -5.28 26.12
C GLU A 13 4.34 -5.89 24.80
N PRO A 14 4.67 -7.19 24.79
CA PRO A 14 5.14 -7.87 23.61
C PRO A 14 4.04 -8.01 22.54
N MET A 15 4.43 -8.17 21.29
CA MET A 15 3.49 -8.31 20.16
C MET A 15 2.60 -9.54 20.30
N THR A 16 3.09 -10.60 20.95
CA THR A 16 2.27 -11.77 21.28
C THR A 16 1.05 -11.44 22.15
N LEU A 17 1.17 -10.46 23.04
CA LEU A 17 0.04 -9.95 23.84
C LEU A 17 -0.85 -9.02 23.01
N LEU A 18 -0.26 -8.12 22.25
CA LEU A 18 -1.01 -7.15 21.42
C LEU A 18 -1.83 -7.85 20.32
N ARG A 19 -1.26 -8.86 19.64
CA ARG A 19 -2.00 -9.68 18.66
C ARG A 19 -3.21 -10.39 19.30
N LYS A 20 -3.11 -10.85 20.56
CA LYS A 20 -4.27 -11.41 21.28
C LYS A 20 -5.35 -10.37 21.51
N LYS A 21 -4.99 -9.14 21.91
CA LYS A 21 -5.94 -8.04 22.07
C LYS A 21 -6.66 -7.74 20.75
N PHE A 22 -5.91 -7.61 19.66
CA PHE A 22 -6.49 -7.41 18.32
C PHE A 22 -7.49 -8.49 17.94
N ASN A 23 -7.11 -9.76 18.09
CA ASN A 23 -7.98 -10.88 17.74
C ASN A 23 -9.24 -10.96 18.60
N ASN A 24 -9.20 -10.41 19.82
CA ASN A 24 -10.36 -10.31 20.71
C ASN A 24 -11.21 -9.03 20.46
N GLY A 25 -10.80 -8.15 19.54
CA GLY A 25 -11.47 -6.85 19.33
C GLY A 25 -11.23 -5.85 20.46
N GLU A 26 -10.18 -6.05 21.27
CA GLU A 26 -9.82 -5.13 22.35
C GLU A 26 -9.07 -3.92 21.80
N ASP A 27 -9.33 -2.75 22.40
CA ASP A 27 -8.61 -1.53 22.04
C ASP A 27 -7.13 -1.61 22.44
N ILE A 28 -6.27 -1.22 21.50
CA ILE A 28 -4.82 -1.13 21.71
C ILE A 28 -4.39 0.26 22.18
N TYR A 29 -5.22 1.26 21.96
CA TYR A 29 -4.87 2.62 22.36
C TYR A 29 -4.93 2.79 23.86
N LYS A 30 -3.93 3.48 24.39
CA LYS A 30 -3.87 3.87 25.79
C LYS A 30 -4.34 5.32 25.94
N THR A 31 -4.80 5.66 27.12
CA THR A 31 -5.17 7.05 27.41
C THR A 31 -3.93 7.94 27.32
N SER A 32 -3.93 8.84 26.36
CA SER A 32 -2.91 9.89 26.23
C SER A 32 -3.14 11.02 27.24
N PRO A 33 -2.09 11.65 27.78
CA PRO A 33 -2.24 12.86 28.57
C PRO A 33 -2.75 14.00 27.70
N THR A 34 -3.45 14.96 28.28
CA THR A 34 -3.94 16.15 27.57
C THR A 34 -2.77 17.00 27.04
N THR A 35 -1.70 17.11 27.82
CA THR A 35 -0.49 17.85 27.47
C THR A 35 0.74 17.17 28.06
N LEU A 36 1.87 17.41 27.43
CA LEU A 36 3.23 16.99 27.83
C LEU A 36 4.06 18.19 28.18
N THR A 37 4.99 18.04 29.14
CA THR A 37 6.08 18.99 29.31
C THR A 37 7.09 18.87 28.17
N ALA A 38 7.92 19.88 27.94
CA ALA A 38 9.01 19.81 26.97
C ALA A 38 10.00 18.67 27.28
N GLU A 39 10.19 18.34 28.56
CA GLU A 39 11.06 17.26 29.02
C GLU A 39 10.46 15.90 28.66
N ASP A 40 9.18 15.67 28.94
CA ASP A 40 8.47 14.42 28.59
C ASP A 40 8.41 14.19 27.09
N ALA A 41 8.07 15.24 26.32
CA ALA A 41 8.05 15.17 24.86
C ALA A 41 9.45 14.88 24.29
N SER A 42 10.50 15.51 24.84
CA SER A 42 11.87 15.22 24.42
C SER A 42 12.31 13.80 24.76
N ALA A 43 11.88 13.26 25.90
CA ALA A 43 12.15 11.89 26.28
C ALA A 43 11.48 10.89 25.32
N ASP A 44 10.24 11.17 24.91
CA ASP A 44 9.52 10.38 23.90
C ASP A 44 10.24 10.41 22.53
N VAL A 45 10.71 11.56 22.10
CA VAL A 45 11.48 11.70 20.84
C VAL A 45 12.80 10.93 20.91
N MET A 46 13.46 10.89 22.04
CA MET A 46 14.70 10.09 22.22
C MET A 46 14.41 8.60 22.18
N TYR A 47 13.29 8.14 22.77
CA TYR A 47 12.85 6.76 22.63
C TYR A 47 12.48 6.43 21.18
N LEU A 48 11.75 7.31 20.49
CA LEU A 48 11.42 7.16 19.07
C LEU A 48 12.68 7.01 18.21
N LYS A 49 13.69 7.84 18.44
CA LYS A 49 14.99 7.71 17.77
C LYS A 49 15.61 6.34 18.01
N TYR A 50 15.60 5.87 19.24
CA TYR A 50 16.10 4.54 19.59
C TYR A 50 15.33 3.42 18.86
N VAL A 51 14.00 3.52 18.76
CA VAL A 51 13.18 2.56 18.00
C VAL A 51 13.57 2.60 16.53
N PHE A 52 13.72 3.76 15.92
CA PHE A 52 14.12 3.86 14.51
C PHE A 52 15.48 3.22 14.25
N GLU A 53 16.47 3.48 15.08
CA GLU A 53 17.81 2.93 14.93
C GLU A 53 17.90 1.41 15.18
N ASN A 54 16.91 0.81 15.87
CA ASN A 54 17.00 -0.59 16.31
C ASN A 54 15.84 -1.48 15.85
N ALA A 55 14.75 -0.93 15.31
CA ALA A 55 13.56 -1.71 14.97
C ALA A 55 12.85 -1.26 13.69
N TYR A 56 13.21 -0.14 13.10
CA TYR A 56 12.61 0.31 11.86
C TYR A 56 13.37 -0.26 10.65
N SER A 57 12.72 -1.11 9.85
CA SER A 57 13.35 -1.75 8.68
C SER A 57 13.76 -0.74 7.60
N GLY A 58 13.06 0.40 7.48
CA GLY A 58 13.39 1.46 6.54
C GLY A 58 14.60 2.32 6.95
N PHE A 59 15.07 2.23 8.20
CA PHE A 59 16.16 3.09 8.68
C PHE A 59 17.44 3.00 7.84
N SER A 60 17.76 1.81 7.32
CA SER A 60 18.94 1.59 6.47
C SER A 60 18.77 2.04 5.01
N TYR A 61 17.55 2.42 4.59
CA TYR A 61 17.25 2.85 3.22
C TYR A 61 17.40 4.37 3.02
N TYR A 62 17.54 5.11 4.11
CA TYR A 62 17.73 6.56 4.08
C TYR A 62 19.10 6.95 4.63
N ASP A 63 19.61 8.11 4.22
CA ASP A 63 20.86 8.64 4.78
C ASP A 63 20.69 8.92 6.29
N LYS A 64 21.54 8.30 7.10
CA LYS A 64 21.52 8.45 8.56
C LYS A 64 21.61 9.92 9.00
N SER A 65 22.35 10.75 8.26
CA SER A 65 22.49 12.17 8.57
C SER A 65 21.16 12.94 8.52
N LEU A 66 20.21 12.49 7.71
CA LEU A 66 18.85 13.05 7.65
C LEU A 66 18.11 12.82 8.97
N PHE A 67 18.20 11.60 9.52
CA PHE A 67 17.61 11.29 10.82
C PHE A 67 18.26 12.11 11.94
N ASP A 68 19.59 12.17 12.00
CA ASP A 68 20.30 12.92 13.03
C ASP A 68 19.93 14.41 12.99
N THR A 69 19.83 14.99 11.80
CA THR A 69 19.41 16.38 11.58
C THR A 69 17.97 16.60 12.03
N ALA A 70 17.05 15.72 11.61
CA ALA A 70 15.64 15.82 11.94
C ALA A 70 15.39 15.70 13.45
N PHE A 71 15.95 14.68 14.10
CA PHE A 71 15.81 14.49 15.54
C PHE A 71 16.40 15.66 16.35
N ALA A 72 17.54 16.21 15.92
CA ALA A 72 18.12 17.42 16.54
C ALA A 72 17.19 18.64 16.39
N ALA A 73 16.56 18.83 15.22
CA ALA A 73 15.60 19.89 14.97
C ALA A 73 14.33 19.75 15.83
N ILE A 74 13.79 18.53 15.93
CA ILE A 74 12.62 18.23 16.78
C ILE A 74 12.92 18.58 18.24
N VAL A 75 14.00 18.05 18.80
CA VAL A 75 14.39 18.32 20.21
C VAL A 75 14.63 19.81 20.44
N LYS A 76 15.21 20.53 19.48
CA LYS A 76 15.40 21.98 19.57
C LYS A 76 14.04 22.71 19.61
N SER A 77 13.10 22.38 18.75
CA SER A 77 11.79 23.03 18.71
C SER A 77 10.97 22.81 20.00
N LEU A 78 11.13 21.65 20.64
CA LEU A 78 10.45 21.32 21.88
C LEU A 78 10.97 22.14 23.08
N LYS A 79 12.24 22.54 23.10
CA LYS A 79 12.83 23.34 24.19
C LYS A 79 12.18 24.72 24.36
N ASP A 80 11.66 25.27 23.27
CA ASP A 80 11.01 26.58 23.26
C ASP A 80 9.50 26.49 23.61
N SER A 81 8.97 25.29 23.82
CA SER A 81 7.56 25.03 24.12
C SER A 81 7.35 24.89 25.62
N VAL A 82 6.31 25.53 26.18
CA VAL A 82 5.93 25.36 27.60
C VAL A 82 5.20 24.04 27.81
N GLN A 83 4.28 23.71 26.88
CA GLN A 83 3.51 22.48 26.84
C GLN A 83 3.19 22.12 25.38
N ILE A 84 3.01 20.85 25.08
CA ILE A 84 2.62 20.34 23.77
C ILE A 84 1.60 19.23 23.93
N THR A 85 0.59 19.16 23.04
CA THR A 85 -0.34 18.00 23.02
C THR A 85 0.30 16.83 22.28
N PRO A 86 -0.15 15.58 22.52
CA PRO A 86 0.29 14.41 21.72
C PRO A 86 0.13 14.62 20.21
N ASP A 87 -0.98 15.18 19.75
CA ASP A 87 -1.25 15.43 18.33
C ASP A 87 -0.26 16.44 17.73
N GLN A 88 0.03 17.53 18.46
CA GLN A 88 1.07 18.49 18.05
C GLN A 88 2.46 17.85 18.01
N LEU A 89 2.76 16.93 18.94
CA LEU A 89 4.02 16.19 18.93
C LEU A 89 4.13 15.29 17.69
N ILE A 90 3.05 14.61 17.31
CA ILE A 90 2.96 13.83 16.08
C ILE A 90 3.27 14.73 14.86
N ASP A 91 2.65 15.90 14.76
CA ASP A 91 2.86 16.83 13.63
C ASP A 91 4.29 17.35 13.56
N VAL A 92 4.89 17.70 14.70
CA VAL A 92 6.29 18.12 14.76
C VAL A 92 7.22 17.01 14.30
N ILE A 93 7.00 15.76 14.73
CA ILE A 93 7.78 14.59 14.32
C ILE A 93 7.63 14.35 12.82
N CYS A 94 6.41 14.21 12.32
CA CYS A 94 6.14 13.90 10.92
C CYS A 94 6.66 14.99 9.97
N SER A 95 6.53 16.26 10.34
CA SER A 95 7.03 17.37 9.52
C SER A 95 8.54 17.36 9.36
N ASN A 96 9.28 17.04 10.42
CA ASN A 96 10.75 17.00 10.39
C ASN A 96 11.28 15.74 9.71
N LEU A 97 10.55 14.62 9.74
CA LEU A 97 10.91 13.35 9.10
C LEU A 97 10.24 13.17 7.73
N SER A 98 9.83 14.26 7.08
CA SER A 98 9.09 14.26 5.81
C SER A 98 9.85 13.68 4.59
N PHE A 99 11.14 13.37 4.73
CA PHE A 99 11.92 12.65 3.74
C PHE A 99 11.60 11.15 3.70
N ILE A 100 10.98 10.60 4.76
CA ILE A 100 10.51 9.22 4.79
C ILE A 100 9.29 9.11 3.87
N THR A 101 9.21 8.02 3.10
CA THR A 101 8.12 7.75 2.16
C THR A 101 7.45 6.41 2.41
N ASP A 102 7.63 5.81 3.59
CA ASP A 102 7.07 4.54 3.99
C ASP A 102 5.61 4.70 4.42
N GLY A 103 4.69 4.05 3.69
CA GLY A 103 3.26 4.12 3.96
C GLY A 103 2.77 3.28 5.14
N HIS A 104 3.61 2.38 5.65
CA HIS A 104 3.31 1.59 6.84
C HIS A 104 3.78 2.25 8.14
N LEU A 105 4.69 3.23 8.06
CA LEU A 105 5.17 3.96 9.22
C LEU A 105 4.18 5.07 9.59
N ALA A 106 3.65 5.04 10.80
CA ALA A 106 2.70 6.06 11.28
C ALA A 106 2.81 6.28 12.79
N LEU A 107 2.38 7.45 13.23
CA LEU A 107 2.19 7.81 14.63
C LEU A 107 0.73 8.14 14.86
N THR A 108 0.09 7.50 15.86
CA THR A 108 -1.34 7.64 16.12
C THR A 108 -1.65 7.75 17.61
N THR A 109 -2.74 8.44 17.93
CA THR A 109 -3.49 8.32 19.17
C THR A 109 -4.84 7.66 18.88
N ALA A 110 -5.75 7.55 19.85
CA ALA A 110 -7.09 7.04 19.62
C ALA A 110 -7.90 7.91 18.64
N ASP A 111 -7.66 9.23 18.65
CA ASP A 111 -8.46 10.23 17.95
C ASP A 111 -7.73 10.90 16.78
N TYR A 112 -6.40 10.75 16.69
CA TYR A 112 -5.57 11.44 15.71
C TYR A 112 -4.44 10.56 15.18
N GLY A 113 -4.09 10.75 13.93
CA GLY A 113 -2.95 10.05 13.33
C GLY A 113 -2.33 10.83 12.18
N ASN A 114 -1.03 10.65 12.01
CA ASN A 114 -0.28 11.17 10.87
C ASN A 114 0.79 10.15 10.46
N GLY A 115 1.01 10.06 9.16
CA GLY A 115 2.01 9.17 8.57
C GLY A 115 3.07 9.95 7.81
N PHE A 116 4.03 9.23 7.29
CA PHE A 116 5.15 9.77 6.54
C PHE A 116 4.95 9.64 5.02
N TYR A 117 3.82 9.07 4.62
CA TYR A 117 3.48 8.76 3.24
C TYR A 117 2.67 9.87 2.59
N LYS A 118 2.99 10.15 1.32
CA LYS A 118 2.17 10.98 0.44
C LYS A 118 1.89 10.20 -0.84
N GLU A 119 0.63 9.84 -1.00
CA GLU A 119 0.11 9.11 -2.15
C GLU A 119 0.37 9.88 -3.47
N LEU A 120 0.79 9.15 -4.48
CA LEU A 120 0.90 9.64 -5.85
C LEU A 120 -0.43 9.41 -6.58
N GLN A 121 -1.30 10.39 -6.55
CA GLN A 121 -2.63 10.34 -7.17
C GLN A 121 -2.58 10.59 -8.67
N THR A 122 -3.54 10.03 -9.40
CA THR A 122 -3.69 10.20 -10.84
C THR A 122 -4.83 11.16 -11.15
N TYR A 123 -4.51 12.19 -11.93
CA TYR A 123 -5.44 13.21 -12.41
C TYR A 123 -5.54 13.11 -13.92
N VAL A 124 -6.76 13.05 -14.47
CA VAL A 124 -7.01 12.83 -15.89
C VAL A 124 -7.94 13.90 -16.46
N SER A 125 -7.87 14.07 -17.78
CA SER A 125 -8.75 14.95 -18.52
C SER A 125 -9.83 14.17 -19.26
N ASP A 126 -11.00 14.77 -19.44
CA ASP A 126 -12.09 14.25 -20.28
C ASP A 126 -11.77 14.23 -21.77
N MET A 127 -10.61 14.72 -22.21
CA MET A 127 -10.21 14.67 -23.60
C MET A 127 -9.81 13.24 -23.99
N PRO A 128 -10.62 12.51 -24.79
CA PRO A 128 -10.24 11.18 -25.24
C PRO A 128 -9.22 11.32 -26.38
N VAL A 129 -8.11 10.61 -26.27
CA VAL A 129 -7.11 10.53 -27.35
C VAL A 129 -6.92 9.10 -27.81
N TYR A 130 -6.50 8.95 -29.06
CA TYR A 130 -6.07 7.67 -29.61
C TYR A 130 -4.69 7.80 -30.23
N LYS A 131 -3.96 6.68 -30.28
CA LYS A 131 -2.60 6.64 -30.81
C LYS A 131 -2.58 6.11 -32.23
N VAL A 132 -1.85 6.81 -33.12
CA VAL A 132 -1.53 6.32 -34.47
C VAL A 132 -0.01 6.40 -34.63
N ARG A 133 0.66 5.25 -34.72
CA ARG A 133 2.13 5.16 -34.67
C ARG A 133 2.66 5.82 -33.38
N ASP A 134 3.45 6.87 -33.48
CA ASP A 134 4.05 7.59 -32.35
C ASP A 134 3.34 8.91 -32.01
N ALA A 135 2.18 9.18 -32.61
CA ALA A 135 1.44 10.42 -32.42
C ALA A 135 0.07 10.17 -31.79
N TYR A 136 -0.37 11.14 -30.96
CA TYR A 136 -1.68 11.13 -30.32
C TYR A 136 -2.61 12.12 -31.01
N TYR A 137 -3.87 11.76 -31.10
CA TYR A 137 -4.91 12.55 -31.75
C TYR A 137 -6.16 12.64 -30.86
N ASP A 138 -6.73 13.81 -30.75
CA ASP A 138 -8.04 13.98 -30.11
C ASP A 138 -9.10 13.15 -30.85
N ALA A 139 -9.80 12.30 -30.13
CA ALA A 139 -10.77 11.40 -30.70
C ALA A 139 -11.98 12.10 -31.32
N LYS A 140 -12.33 13.32 -30.87
CA LYS A 140 -13.46 14.11 -31.36
C LYS A 140 -13.07 14.95 -32.61
N THR A 141 -11.99 15.71 -32.51
CA THR A 141 -11.57 16.65 -33.53
C THR A 141 -10.63 16.06 -34.58
N LYS A 142 -10.05 14.91 -34.33
CA LYS A 142 -9.01 14.25 -35.15
C LYS A 142 -7.72 15.03 -35.29
N LYS A 143 -7.52 16.07 -34.50
CA LYS A 143 -6.32 16.90 -34.49
C LYS A 143 -5.22 16.24 -33.66
N GLN A 144 -3.98 16.43 -34.10
CA GLN A 144 -2.83 15.98 -33.34
C GLN A 144 -2.70 16.74 -32.03
N VAL A 145 -2.43 16.02 -30.95
CA VAL A 145 -2.20 16.56 -29.61
C VAL A 145 -0.74 16.30 -29.23
N LEU A 146 -0.06 17.37 -28.84
CA LEU A 146 1.31 17.34 -28.34
C LEU A 146 1.30 17.79 -26.88
N PHE A 147 2.08 17.14 -26.04
CA PHE A 147 2.22 17.44 -24.62
C PHE A 147 3.68 17.32 -24.20
N ASP A 148 4.03 17.95 -23.11
CA ASP A 148 5.38 17.89 -22.52
C ASP A 148 5.59 16.58 -21.73
N ASP A 149 6.82 16.38 -21.25
CA ASP A 149 7.24 15.18 -20.53
C ASP A 149 6.52 15.00 -19.16
N ALA A 150 5.88 16.03 -18.65
CA ALA A 150 5.14 15.96 -17.38
C ALA A 150 3.76 15.30 -17.59
N VAL A 151 3.21 15.37 -18.80
CA VAL A 151 1.92 14.78 -19.16
C VAL A 151 2.09 13.33 -19.56
N ARG A 152 1.31 12.45 -18.96
CA ARG A 152 1.28 11.01 -19.24
C ARG A 152 0.03 10.65 -20.03
N THR A 153 0.15 9.53 -20.76
CA THR A 153 -0.98 8.88 -21.42
C THR A 153 -1.22 7.52 -20.77
N PHE A 154 -2.49 7.22 -20.51
CA PHE A 154 -2.92 6.01 -19.80
C PHE A 154 -3.83 5.20 -20.73
N PRO A 155 -3.44 3.98 -21.18
CA PRO A 155 -4.31 3.12 -21.97
C PRO A 155 -5.66 2.94 -21.29
N THR A 156 -6.78 3.07 -22.01
CA THR A 156 -8.12 3.04 -21.39
C THR A 156 -9.14 2.28 -22.20
N LEU A 157 -10.17 1.79 -21.50
CA LEU A 157 -11.39 1.21 -22.08
C LEU A 157 -12.60 2.17 -22.01
N ASN A 158 -12.41 3.38 -21.52
CA ASN A 158 -13.51 4.37 -21.39
C ASN A 158 -14.14 4.78 -22.72
N ASN A 159 -13.49 4.46 -23.83
CA ASN A 159 -13.96 4.78 -25.18
C ASN A 159 -14.10 3.53 -26.03
N SER A 160 -15.06 3.50 -26.95
CA SER A 160 -15.22 2.43 -27.95
C SER A 160 -14.18 2.46 -29.10
N ILE A 161 -13.17 3.32 -28.98
CA ILE A 161 -12.10 3.50 -29.98
C ILE A 161 -10.93 2.62 -29.59
N ALA A 162 -10.43 1.83 -30.52
CA ALA A 162 -9.21 1.04 -30.34
C ALA A 162 -8.01 1.95 -30.06
N ASP A 163 -7.07 1.48 -29.23
CA ASP A 163 -5.88 2.23 -28.83
C ASP A 163 -6.19 3.61 -28.21
N SER A 164 -7.23 3.66 -27.37
CA SER A 164 -7.64 4.85 -26.62
C SER A 164 -6.79 5.08 -25.38
N TYR A 165 -6.59 6.36 -25.04
CA TYR A 165 -5.84 6.78 -23.86
C TYR A 165 -6.56 7.92 -23.14
N LEU A 166 -6.47 7.97 -21.81
CA LEU A 166 -6.64 9.17 -21.03
C LEU A 166 -5.35 9.99 -21.05
N ILE A 167 -5.47 11.30 -20.95
CA ILE A 167 -4.31 12.20 -20.78
C ILE A 167 -4.37 12.76 -19.37
N GLY A 168 -3.24 12.83 -18.70
CA GLY A 168 -3.20 13.34 -17.34
C GLY A 168 -1.82 13.43 -16.74
N ILE A 169 -1.78 13.47 -15.43
CA ILE A 169 -0.56 13.58 -14.64
C ILE A 169 -0.69 12.74 -13.37
N ARG A 170 0.43 12.22 -12.87
CA ARG A 170 0.51 11.68 -11.52
C ARG A 170 1.18 12.69 -10.60
N SER A 171 0.55 13.05 -9.50
CA SER A 171 1.02 14.10 -8.60
C SER A 171 0.71 13.78 -7.13
N LYS A 172 1.64 14.16 -6.24
CA LYS A 172 1.43 14.14 -4.77
C LYS A 172 0.59 15.34 -4.29
N ASN A 173 0.36 16.31 -5.14
CA ASN A 173 -0.44 17.48 -4.83
C ASN A 173 -1.63 17.56 -5.79
N PRO A 174 -2.79 18.09 -5.35
CA PRO A 174 -3.93 18.31 -6.22
C PRO A 174 -3.53 19.13 -7.45
N THR A 175 -3.90 18.62 -8.64
CA THR A 175 -3.57 19.24 -9.90
C THR A 175 -4.85 19.39 -10.72
N GLU A 176 -5.23 20.65 -11.01
CA GLU A 176 -6.52 20.98 -11.61
C GLU A 176 -6.46 21.13 -13.14
N LYS A 177 -5.28 21.27 -13.73
CA LYS A 177 -5.14 21.51 -15.17
C LYS A 177 -3.76 21.15 -15.71
N ILE A 178 -3.70 20.83 -17.00
CA ILE A 178 -2.48 20.68 -17.79
C ILE A 178 -2.56 21.53 -19.06
N SER A 179 -1.41 21.83 -19.64
CA SER A 179 -1.32 22.49 -20.96
C SER A 179 -0.92 21.47 -22.01
N VAL A 180 -1.62 21.50 -23.16
CA VAL A 180 -1.31 20.68 -24.34
C VAL A 180 -1.29 21.58 -25.59
N LYS A 181 -0.71 21.09 -26.70
CA LYS A 181 -0.83 21.76 -27.99
C LYS A 181 -1.72 20.93 -28.91
N SER A 182 -2.84 21.49 -29.33
CA SER A 182 -3.75 20.89 -30.31
C SER A 182 -3.67 21.68 -31.61
N ASP A 183 -3.22 21.03 -32.69
CA ASP A 183 -3.05 21.67 -34.03
C ASP A 183 -2.15 22.94 -33.95
N GLY A 184 -1.08 22.87 -33.14
CA GLY A 184 -0.13 23.96 -32.94
C GLY A 184 -0.59 25.12 -32.05
N LYS A 185 -1.79 25.03 -31.45
CA LYS A 185 -2.33 26.02 -30.52
C LYS A 185 -2.27 25.49 -29.11
N ASP A 186 -1.90 26.35 -28.17
CA ASP A 186 -1.92 26.01 -26.75
C ASP A 186 -3.39 25.89 -26.28
N GLU A 187 -3.65 24.79 -25.57
CA GLU A 187 -4.95 24.46 -24.97
C GLU A 187 -4.75 24.07 -23.52
N VAL A 188 -5.59 24.54 -22.61
CA VAL A 188 -5.55 24.18 -21.19
C VAL A 188 -6.70 23.22 -20.94
N LEU A 189 -6.34 22.00 -20.49
CA LEU A 189 -7.29 20.94 -20.15
C LEU A 189 -7.53 20.92 -18.65
N PRO A 190 -8.79 20.96 -18.20
CA PRO A 190 -9.11 20.69 -16.80
C PRO A 190 -8.82 19.23 -16.47
N LEU A 191 -8.40 19.00 -15.24
CA LEU A 191 -8.16 17.67 -14.69
C LEU A 191 -9.08 17.41 -13.50
N HIS A 192 -9.48 16.17 -13.34
CA HIS A 192 -10.10 15.64 -12.14
C HIS A 192 -9.32 14.41 -11.66
N ARG A 193 -9.43 14.07 -10.37
CA ARG A 193 -8.89 12.82 -9.86
C ARG A 193 -9.61 11.67 -10.56
N ILE A 194 -8.86 10.66 -11.02
CA ILE A 194 -9.47 9.46 -11.64
C ILE A 194 -10.48 8.86 -10.68
N MET A 195 -11.68 8.54 -11.19
CA MET A 195 -12.74 7.95 -10.40
C MET A 195 -12.37 6.52 -10.03
N SER A 196 -12.62 6.15 -8.78
CA SER A 196 -12.45 4.80 -8.28
C SER A 196 -13.69 4.36 -7.52
N LYS A 197 -13.86 3.05 -7.39
CA LYS A 197 -14.98 2.44 -6.67
C LYS A 197 -15.05 3.02 -5.25
N GLU A 198 -16.25 3.42 -4.82
CA GLU A 198 -16.48 3.85 -3.44
C GLU A 198 -16.25 2.68 -2.47
N GLN A 199 -15.78 3.02 -1.26
CA GLN A 199 -15.62 2.03 -0.21
C GLN A 199 -16.99 1.52 0.23
N THR A 200 -17.19 0.20 0.19
CA THR A 200 -18.38 -0.48 0.70
C THR A 200 -18.03 -1.23 1.99
N GLU A 201 -19.03 -1.81 2.65
CA GLU A 201 -18.79 -2.69 3.80
C GLU A 201 -17.76 -3.78 3.45
N GLU A 202 -16.81 -4.00 4.34
CA GLU A 202 -15.75 -4.98 4.14
C GLU A 202 -16.32 -6.39 4.19
N SER A 203 -16.21 -7.11 3.08
CA SER A 203 -16.42 -8.55 3.07
C SER A 203 -15.12 -9.24 2.67
N LEU A 204 -14.77 -10.36 3.34
CA LEU A 204 -13.60 -11.12 2.96
C LEU A 204 -13.70 -11.57 1.51
N VAL A 205 -14.84 -12.13 1.12
CA VAL A 205 -15.07 -12.62 -0.25
C VAL A 205 -16.54 -12.69 -0.63
N GLU A 206 -16.85 -12.21 -1.84
CA GLU A 206 -18.13 -12.38 -2.52
C GLU A 206 -17.93 -13.12 -3.85
N GLU A 207 -18.87 -13.98 -4.20
CA GLU A 207 -18.79 -14.82 -5.39
C GLU A 207 -20.02 -14.61 -6.28
N ARG A 208 -19.80 -14.30 -7.55
CA ARG A 208 -20.84 -14.29 -8.59
C ARG A 208 -20.36 -15.10 -9.78
N TYR A 209 -21.25 -15.92 -10.33
CA TYR A 209 -20.94 -16.81 -11.44
C TYR A 209 -21.92 -16.58 -12.57
N GLU A 210 -21.38 -16.38 -13.77
CA GLU A 210 -22.09 -16.23 -15.03
C GLU A 210 -21.68 -17.38 -15.97
N GLU A 211 -22.25 -17.49 -17.17
CA GLU A 211 -22.06 -18.65 -18.06
C GLU A 211 -20.56 -19.00 -18.25
N ASN A 212 -19.73 -18.04 -18.62
CA ASN A 212 -18.30 -18.24 -18.90
C ASN A 212 -17.37 -17.46 -17.97
N THR A 213 -17.91 -16.75 -16.99
CA THR A 213 -17.17 -15.80 -16.14
C THR A 213 -17.45 -16.04 -14.66
N ALA A 214 -16.40 -16.17 -13.88
CA ALA A 214 -16.47 -16.07 -12.42
C ALA A 214 -16.03 -14.68 -11.99
N ILE A 215 -16.78 -14.04 -11.10
CA ILE A 215 -16.47 -12.72 -10.53
C ILE A 215 -16.30 -12.93 -9.03
N ILE A 216 -15.11 -12.64 -8.55
CA ILE A 216 -14.72 -12.82 -7.16
C ILE A 216 -14.26 -11.46 -6.62
N THR A 217 -15.00 -10.91 -5.67
CA THR A 217 -14.66 -9.66 -5.00
C THR A 217 -14.05 -9.97 -3.64
N CYS A 218 -12.86 -9.43 -3.37
CA CYS A 218 -12.19 -9.53 -2.08
C CYS A 218 -11.77 -8.12 -1.65
N SER A 219 -12.48 -7.53 -0.70
CA SER A 219 -12.21 -6.17 -0.22
C SER A 219 -11.35 -6.12 1.05
N SER A 220 -10.99 -7.28 1.62
CA SER A 220 -10.13 -7.36 2.80
C SER A 220 -9.38 -8.69 2.86
N PHE A 221 -8.13 -8.66 3.36
CA PHE A 221 -7.34 -9.83 3.74
C PHE A 221 -7.00 -9.81 5.24
N VAL A 222 -7.79 -9.10 6.03
CA VAL A 222 -7.60 -9.01 7.48
C VAL A 222 -8.03 -10.31 8.16
N GLY A 223 -7.24 -10.79 9.13
CA GLY A 223 -7.51 -11.97 9.95
C GLY A 223 -6.51 -13.11 9.74
N ASP A 224 -6.70 -14.19 10.51
CA ASP A 224 -5.83 -15.38 10.52
C ASP A 224 -6.64 -16.69 10.40
N SER A 225 -7.86 -16.62 9.90
CA SER A 225 -8.78 -17.76 9.84
C SER A 225 -8.32 -18.79 8.81
N GLU A 226 -7.89 -19.98 9.27
CA GLU A 226 -7.60 -21.12 8.39
C GLU A 226 -8.82 -21.52 7.54
N GLU A 227 -10.02 -21.39 8.11
CA GLU A 227 -11.28 -21.69 7.39
C GLU A 227 -11.47 -20.72 6.22
N ALA A 228 -11.21 -19.42 6.42
CA ALA A 228 -11.30 -18.42 5.38
C ALA A 228 -10.23 -18.63 4.28
N MET A 229 -9.01 -18.98 4.64
CA MET A 229 -7.95 -19.37 3.69
C MET A 229 -8.36 -20.59 2.87
N LYS A 230 -8.89 -21.63 3.52
CA LYS A 230 -9.42 -22.82 2.85
C LYS A 230 -10.59 -22.48 1.91
N LYS A 231 -11.48 -21.59 2.33
CA LYS A 231 -12.58 -21.11 1.47
C LYS A 231 -12.04 -20.45 0.21
N LEU A 232 -11.04 -19.54 0.31
CA LEU A 232 -10.41 -18.91 -0.86
C LEU A 232 -9.74 -19.92 -1.79
N TYR A 233 -9.07 -20.93 -1.24
CA TYR A 233 -8.51 -22.03 -2.04
C TYR A 233 -9.58 -22.79 -2.83
N GLU A 234 -10.70 -23.15 -2.20
CA GLU A 234 -11.79 -23.87 -2.88
C GLU A 234 -12.50 -22.98 -3.93
N ILE A 235 -12.62 -21.65 -3.66
CA ILE A 235 -13.11 -20.68 -4.66
C ILE A 235 -12.19 -20.68 -5.88
N GLY A 236 -10.86 -20.58 -5.66
CA GLY A 236 -9.88 -20.63 -6.75
C GLY A 236 -10.02 -21.93 -7.58
N LYS A 237 -10.16 -23.10 -6.95
CA LYS A 237 -10.41 -24.37 -7.64
C LYS A 237 -11.70 -24.35 -8.47
N LYS A 238 -12.78 -23.81 -7.90
CA LYS A 238 -14.06 -23.68 -8.57
C LYS A 238 -13.98 -22.79 -9.82
N CYS A 239 -13.12 -21.76 -9.77
CA CYS A 239 -12.90 -20.84 -10.88
C CYS A 239 -12.22 -21.49 -12.11
N ARG A 240 -11.49 -22.60 -11.97
CA ARG A 240 -10.77 -23.25 -13.08
C ARG A 240 -11.65 -23.65 -14.27
N LYS A 241 -12.95 -23.87 -14.06
CA LYS A 241 -13.89 -24.27 -15.11
C LYS A 241 -14.39 -23.11 -15.97
N TYR A 242 -14.13 -21.86 -15.57
CA TYR A 242 -14.56 -20.68 -16.29
C TYR A 242 -13.46 -20.23 -17.28
N ARG A 243 -13.90 -19.64 -18.40
CA ARG A 243 -12.97 -19.06 -19.37
C ARG A 243 -12.35 -17.77 -18.84
N HIS A 244 -13.14 -16.98 -18.13
CA HIS A 244 -12.73 -15.70 -17.55
C HIS A 244 -12.95 -15.71 -16.04
N VAL A 245 -11.95 -15.23 -15.32
CA VAL A 245 -12.04 -14.97 -13.87
C VAL A 245 -11.77 -13.49 -13.67
N VAL A 246 -12.75 -12.77 -13.17
CA VAL A 246 -12.58 -11.37 -12.71
C VAL A 246 -12.33 -11.40 -11.21
N TRP A 247 -11.17 -10.96 -10.81
CA TRP A 247 -10.79 -10.83 -9.39
C TRP A 247 -10.78 -9.35 -9.02
N ASP A 248 -11.86 -8.88 -8.39
CA ASP A 248 -12.01 -7.50 -7.95
C ASP A 248 -11.36 -7.34 -6.56
N LEU A 249 -10.24 -6.64 -6.54
CA LEU A 249 -9.46 -6.30 -5.35
C LEU A 249 -9.61 -4.82 -4.97
N SER A 250 -10.53 -4.10 -5.61
CA SER A 250 -10.76 -2.69 -5.28
C SER A 250 -11.03 -2.49 -3.80
N ASN A 251 -10.42 -1.45 -3.21
CA ASN A 251 -10.50 -1.09 -1.79
C ASN A 251 -9.83 -2.08 -0.81
N ASN A 252 -9.10 -3.07 -1.30
CA ASN A 252 -8.41 -4.03 -0.44
C ASN A 252 -7.07 -3.47 0.07
N LEU A 253 -7.06 -2.97 1.29
CA LEU A 253 -5.86 -2.43 1.97
C LEU A 253 -4.82 -3.50 2.36
N GLY A 254 -5.07 -4.76 2.04
CA GLY A 254 -4.15 -5.84 2.40
C GLY A 254 -4.53 -6.58 3.68
N GLY A 255 -3.53 -7.00 4.42
CA GLY A 255 -3.64 -7.82 5.62
C GLY A 255 -2.70 -9.03 5.55
N ASN A 256 -3.20 -10.23 5.79
CA ASN A 256 -2.43 -11.45 5.75
C ASN A 256 -2.23 -11.96 4.31
N SER A 257 -0.99 -12.01 3.86
CA SER A 257 -0.61 -12.43 2.50
C SER A 257 -0.91 -13.91 2.16
N GLU A 258 -1.21 -14.73 3.15
CA GLU A 258 -1.62 -16.12 2.90
C GLU A 258 -3.01 -16.21 2.24
N PHE A 259 -3.91 -15.25 2.49
CA PHE A 259 -5.23 -15.24 1.82
C PHE A 259 -5.14 -15.23 0.29
N PRO A 260 -4.47 -14.24 -0.33
CA PRO A 260 -4.35 -14.23 -1.80
C PRO A 260 -3.52 -15.41 -2.32
N LYS A 261 -2.51 -15.90 -1.59
CA LYS A 261 -1.77 -17.10 -1.97
C LYS A 261 -2.68 -18.32 -2.06
N HIS A 262 -3.61 -18.49 -1.11
CA HIS A 262 -4.56 -19.61 -1.12
C HIS A 262 -5.50 -19.54 -2.34
N PHE A 263 -6.00 -18.34 -2.71
CA PHE A 263 -6.79 -18.18 -3.92
C PHE A 263 -5.99 -18.56 -5.18
N LEU A 264 -4.77 -18.04 -5.34
CA LEU A 264 -3.92 -18.32 -6.49
C LEU A 264 -3.50 -19.81 -6.55
N LYS A 265 -3.17 -20.44 -5.42
CA LYS A 265 -2.93 -21.90 -5.34
C LYS A 265 -4.18 -22.68 -5.74
N GLY A 266 -5.35 -22.25 -5.27
CA GLY A 266 -6.63 -22.83 -5.69
C GLY A 266 -6.82 -22.73 -7.19
N LEU A 267 -6.54 -21.59 -7.80
CA LEU A 267 -6.74 -21.34 -9.23
C LEU A 267 -5.69 -22.05 -10.10
N TYR A 268 -4.41 -21.86 -9.82
CA TYR A 268 -3.31 -22.32 -10.67
C TYR A 268 -2.68 -23.64 -10.22
N GLY A 269 -2.87 -24.05 -8.97
CA GLY A 269 -2.25 -25.25 -8.38
C GLY A 269 -1.04 -24.93 -7.51
N ASP A 270 -0.24 -23.97 -7.90
CA ASP A 270 0.88 -23.44 -7.09
C ASP A 270 1.14 -21.96 -7.41
N VAL A 271 1.86 -21.28 -6.50
CA VAL A 271 2.26 -19.88 -6.65
C VAL A 271 3.78 -19.80 -6.60
N ALA A 272 4.41 -19.30 -7.67
CA ALA A 272 5.81 -18.95 -7.62
C ALA A 272 5.97 -17.68 -6.76
N ASP A 273 6.30 -17.90 -5.51
CA ASP A 273 6.67 -16.80 -4.62
C ASP A 273 8.11 -16.40 -4.92
N THR A 274 8.28 -15.33 -5.66
CA THR A 274 9.59 -14.78 -6.05
C THR A 274 9.96 -13.56 -5.21
N VAL A 275 9.13 -13.19 -4.26
CA VAL A 275 9.36 -12.03 -3.40
C VAL A 275 10.38 -12.37 -2.33
N LYS A 276 11.53 -11.73 -2.40
CA LYS A 276 12.54 -11.82 -1.36
C LYS A 276 12.10 -10.99 -0.15
N VAL A 277 12.11 -11.61 1.03
CA VAL A 277 11.73 -10.95 2.29
C VAL A 277 12.95 -10.85 3.18
N LEU A 278 13.28 -9.65 3.62
CA LEU A 278 14.31 -9.36 4.61
C LEU A 278 13.65 -9.02 5.93
N GLU A 279 13.98 -9.77 6.97
CA GLU A 279 13.46 -9.57 8.33
C GLU A 279 14.51 -8.90 9.20
N LEU A 280 14.15 -7.78 9.81
CA LEU A 280 15.04 -7.08 10.73
C LEU A 280 15.16 -7.84 12.04
N GLN A 281 16.40 -8.09 12.46
CA GLN A 281 16.75 -8.68 13.74
C GLN A 281 17.50 -7.67 14.60
N SER A 282 17.13 -7.57 15.86
CA SER A 282 17.85 -6.79 16.87
C SER A 282 17.38 -7.16 18.28
N SER A 283 18.12 -6.72 19.30
CA SER A 283 17.69 -6.88 20.70
C SER A 283 16.31 -6.26 20.95
N LEU A 284 15.99 -5.12 20.31
CA LEU A 284 14.72 -4.43 20.50
C LEU A 284 13.57 -5.18 19.80
N VAL A 285 13.78 -5.64 18.57
CA VAL A 285 12.80 -6.47 17.83
C VAL A 285 12.48 -7.72 18.63
N HIS A 286 13.51 -8.45 19.09
CA HIS A 286 13.32 -9.66 19.89
C HIS A 286 12.54 -9.38 21.18
N ALA A 287 12.94 -8.36 21.95
CA ALA A 287 12.28 -7.99 23.19
C ALA A 287 10.80 -7.62 22.95
N LYS A 288 10.53 -6.92 21.87
CA LYS A 288 9.16 -6.52 21.51
C LYS A 288 8.30 -7.69 21.04
N GLU A 289 8.86 -8.62 20.28
CA GLU A 289 8.12 -9.81 19.82
C GLU A 289 7.83 -10.78 20.98
N THR A 290 8.84 -11.09 21.82
CA THR A 290 8.75 -12.20 22.77
C THR A 290 8.50 -11.79 24.24
N GLY A 291 8.85 -10.55 24.59
CA GLY A 291 8.92 -10.08 25.98
C GLY A 291 10.24 -10.44 26.68
N GLU A 292 11.18 -11.09 26.00
CA GLU A 292 12.47 -11.52 26.55
C GLU A 292 13.59 -10.60 26.07
N ILE A 293 14.51 -10.24 26.96
CA ILE A 293 15.69 -9.43 26.63
C ILE A 293 16.83 -10.37 26.28
N LYS A 294 17.32 -10.22 25.04
CA LYS A 294 18.46 -10.96 24.50
C LYS A 294 19.36 -10.03 23.71
N ASP A 295 20.68 -10.19 23.83
CA ASP A 295 21.62 -9.42 23.01
C ASP A 295 21.67 -9.99 21.59
N ILE A 296 21.11 -9.21 20.65
CA ILE A 296 21.06 -9.54 19.22
C ILE A 296 21.55 -8.32 18.46
N PRO A 297 22.63 -8.43 17.67
CA PRO A 297 23.10 -7.32 16.85
C PRO A 297 22.06 -6.95 15.78
N TYR A 298 22.00 -5.68 15.43
CA TYR A 298 21.18 -5.19 14.31
C TYR A 298 21.66 -5.79 12.99
N HIS A 299 20.82 -6.54 12.31
CA HIS A 299 21.06 -7.09 10.97
C HIS A 299 19.76 -7.51 10.30
N PHE A 300 19.82 -7.77 9.00
CA PHE A 300 18.72 -8.39 8.27
C PHE A 300 18.99 -9.85 8.01
N GLU A 301 17.98 -10.68 8.21
CA GLU A 301 17.96 -12.09 7.79
C GLU A 301 17.02 -12.23 6.59
N GLU A 302 17.44 -12.99 5.59
CA GLU A 302 16.57 -13.37 4.50
C GLU A 302 15.67 -14.51 4.97
N SER A 303 14.34 -14.32 4.87
CA SER A 303 13.40 -15.39 5.20
C SER A 303 13.65 -16.60 4.32
N PRO A 304 13.61 -17.82 4.89
CA PRO A 304 13.74 -19.04 4.11
C PRO A 304 12.73 -19.04 2.97
N HIS A 305 13.21 -18.97 1.75
CA HIS A 305 12.39 -18.94 0.56
C HIS A 305 12.71 -20.17 -0.29
N THR A 306 11.69 -20.98 -0.56
CA THR A 306 11.79 -22.08 -1.54
C THR A 306 11.05 -21.63 -2.78
N PRO A 307 11.77 -21.24 -3.86
CA PRO A 307 11.11 -20.87 -5.10
C PRO A 307 10.25 -22.02 -5.60
N THR A 308 8.96 -21.81 -5.67
CA THR A 308 8.02 -22.74 -6.30
C THR A 308 7.82 -22.36 -7.75
N LYS A 309 7.59 -23.34 -8.62
CA LYS A 309 7.22 -23.07 -9.99
C LYS A 309 5.75 -22.69 -10.05
N ASN A 310 5.40 -21.69 -10.88
CA ASN A 310 3.99 -21.39 -11.14
C ASN A 310 3.23 -22.64 -11.57
N GLY A 311 2.07 -22.85 -10.96
CA GLY A 311 1.11 -23.85 -11.43
C GLY A 311 0.51 -23.46 -12.79
N ASP A 312 -0.05 -24.43 -13.49
CA ASP A 312 -0.60 -24.29 -14.84
C ASP A 312 -2.03 -24.87 -14.97
N LEU A 313 -2.68 -25.16 -13.85
CA LEU A 313 -4.00 -25.79 -13.87
C LEU A 313 -5.13 -24.91 -14.42
N PHE A 314 -4.97 -23.60 -14.40
CA PHE A 314 -5.90 -22.66 -15.01
C PHE A 314 -5.40 -22.20 -16.37
N THR A 315 -6.20 -22.46 -17.40
CA THR A 315 -5.88 -22.12 -18.80
C THR A 315 -6.71 -20.97 -19.36
N GLY A 316 -7.61 -20.40 -18.56
CA GLY A 316 -8.42 -19.23 -18.89
C GLY A 316 -7.67 -17.91 -18.77
N GLU A 317 -8.42 -16.84 -18.68
CA GLU A 317 -7.91 -15.47 -18.53
C GLU A 317 -8.27 -14.93 -17.14
N LEU A 318 -7.28 -14.39 -16.43
CA LEU A 318 -7.48 -13.72 -15.15
C LEU A 318 -7.47 -12.20 -15.35
N HIS A 319 -8.55 -11.55 -14.97
CA HIS A 319 -8.76 -10.10 -15.03
C HIS A 319 -8.78 -9.55 -13.61
N ILE A 320 -7.82 -8.70 -13.26
CA ILE A 320 -7.70 -8.17 -11.90
C ILE A 320 -8.08 -6.69 -11.91
N ILE A 321 -9.01 -6.32 -11.04
CA ILE A 321 -9.43 -4.93 -10.86
C ILE A 321 -8.77 -4.37 -9.62
N ILE A 322 -8.14 -3.21 -9.77
CA ILE A 322 -7.42 -2.50 -8.71
C ILE A 322 -7.82 -1.03 -8.66
N ASN A 323 -7.61 -0.40 -7.52
CA ASN A 323 -7.74 1.05 -7.36
C ASN A 323 -6.71 1.61 -6.39
N ASP A 324 -6.74 2.92 -6.18
CA ASP A 324 -5.83 3.68 -5.33
C ASP A 324 -5.92 3.36 -3.82
N MET A 325 -6.85 2.47 -3.43
CA MET A 325 -6.94 1.90 -2.08
C MET A 325 -6.33 0.49 -1.97
N VAL A 326 -5.85 -0.08 -3.08
CA VAL A 326 -5.17 -1.39 -3.04
C VAL A 326 -3.75 -1.22 -2.46
N ALA A 327 -3.42 -2.00 -1.43
CA ALA A 327 -2.23 -1.77 -0.64
C ALA A 327 -1.59 -3.05 -0.06
N SER A 328 -0.34 -2.96 0.37
CA SER A 328 0.35 -3.95 1.22
C SER A 328 0.30 -5.37 0.63
N SER A 329 -0.19 -6.37 1.37
CA SER A 329 -0.25 -7.76 0.90
C SER A 329 -1.09 -7.94 -0.36
N THR A 330 -2.03 -7.03 -0.66
CA THR A 330 -2.75 -7.05 -1.94
C THR A 330 -1.82 -6.69 -3.09
N GLU A 331 -0.89 -5.74 -2.90
CA GLU A 331 0.12 -5.43 -3.91
C GLU A 331 1.08 -6.61 -4.15
N LEU A 332 1.41 -7.38 -3.10
CA LEU A 332 2.15 -8.65 -3.28
C LEU A 332 1.35 -9.65 -4.12
N ALA A 333 0.03 -9.73 -3.90
CA ALA A 333 -0.84 -10.58 -4.71
C ALA A 333 -0.82 -10.19 -6.20
N LEU A 334 -0.81 -8.88 -6.51
CA LEU A 334 -0.66 -8.40 -7.88
C LEU A 334 0.67 -8.86 -8.49
N ARG A 335 1.74 -8.79 -7.72
CA ARG A 335 3.07 -9.22 -8.16
C ARG A 335 3.12 -10.71 -8.46
N TRP A 336 2.54 -11.55 -7.59
CA TRP A 336 2.44 -12.98 -7.86
C TRP A 336 1.57 -13.26 -9.08
N ALA A 337 0.39 -12.61 -9.18
CA ALA A 337 -0.51 -12.78 -10.31
C ALA A 337 0.15 -12.39 -11.65
N ALA A 338 0.93 -11.31 -11.68
CA ALA A 338 1.64 -10.85 -12.88
C ALA A 338 2.66 -11.87 -13.42
N SER A 339 3.06 -12.88 -12.64
CA SER A 339 3.95 -13.94 -13.09
C SER A 339 3.26 -15.03 -13.94
N TYR A 340 1.91 -15.06 -13.97
CA TYR A 340 1.15 -16.01 -14.77
C TYR A 340 0.84 -15.46 -16.17
N PRO A 341 0.71 -16.34 -17.17
CA PRO A 341 0.25 -15.92 -18.50
C PRO A 341 -1.23 -15.53 -18.48
N ARG A 342 -1.63 -14.66 -19.39
CA ARG A 342 -3.03 -14.24 -19.58
C ARG A 342 -3.67 -13.60 -18.35
N VAL A 343 -2.89 -12.79 -17.66
CA VAL A 343 -3.38 -11.89 -16.60
C VAL A 343 -3.41 -10.47 -17.16
N THR A 344 -4.48 -9.75 -16.88
CA THR A 344 -4.64 -8.35 -17.28
C THR A 344 -5.18 -7.54 -16.11
N PHE A 345 -4.60 -6.38 -15.86
CA PHE A 345 -4.94 -5.49 -14.76
C PHE A 345 -5.74 -4.28 -15.24
N TYR A 346 -6.76 -3.91 -14.49
CA TYR A 346 -7.72 -2.85 -14.83
C TYR A 346 -7.97 -1.92 -13.66
N GLY A 347 -8.35 -0.65 -13.93
CA GLY A 347 -8.76 0.33 -12.94
C GLY A 347 -7.81 1.52 -12.84
N CYS A 348 -7.24 1.79 -11.68
CA CYS A 348 -6.17 2.78 -11.52
C CYS A 348 -5.01 2.21 -10.68
N ASN A 349 -3.95 2.99 -10.47
CA ASN A 349 -2.78 2.51 -9.71
C ASN A 349 -3.16 2.11 -8.27
N SER A 350 -2.41 1.15 -7.73
CA SER A 350 -2.46 0.85 -6.30
C SER A 350 -1.81 1.95 -5.46
N LEU A 351 -1.99 1.88 -4.14
CA LEU A 351 -1.51 2.89 -3.20
C LEU A 351 0.03 3.04 -3.22
N GLY A 352 0.78 1.94 -3.35
CA GLY A 352 2.24 1.96 -3.38
C GLY A 352 2.86 1.94 -1.99
N ILE A 353 2.44 0.99 -1.16
CA ILE A 353 2.98 0.72 0.18
C ILE A 353 3.33 -0.76 0.36
N GLY A 354 3.86 -1.39 -0.69
CA GLY A 354 4.17 -2.82 -0.71
C GLY A 354 5.64 -3.17 -0.47
N HIS A 355 6.51 -2.20 -0.22
CA HIS A 355 7.94 -2.44 -0.01
C HIS A 355 8.29 -2.72 1.45
N PHE A 356 7.70 -1.99 2.39
CA PHE A 356 7.85 -2.22 3.82
C PHE A 356 6.60 -2.91 4.38
N GLY A 357 6.70 -3.56 5.54
CA GLY A 357 5.54 -4.18 6.18
C GLY A 357 5.89 -5.02 7.41
N ASP A 358 4.93 -5.84 7.82
CA ASP A 358 4.94 -6.60 9.08
C ASP A 358 5.08 -5.65 10.29
N LEU A 359 3.94 -5.03 10.64
CA LEU A 359 3.90 -3.94 11.61
C LEU A 359 4.09 -4.41 13.04
N CYS A 360 5.00 -3.78 13.73
CA CYS A 360 5.17 -3.84 15.17
C CYS A 360 4.71 -2.53 15.81
N ILE A 361 4.11 -2.65 16.98
CA ILE A 361 3.55 -1.51 17.73
C ILE A 361 4.48 -1.14 18.88
N TYR A 362 4.90 0.13 18.92
CA TYR A 362 5.63 0.71 20.04
C TYR A 362 4.80 1.87 20.64
N TYR A 363 4.83 2.02 21.96
CA TYR A 363 4.21 3.16 22.64
C TYR A 363 5.29 4.14 23.09
N LEU A 364 5.11 5.42 22.81
CA LEU A 364 5.99 6.43 23.38
C LEU A 364 5.71 6.54 24.89
N PRO A 365 6.75 6.56 25.73
CA PRO A 365 6.59 6.36 27.18
C PRO A 365 5.67 7.34 27.90
N ASN A 366 5.72 8.62 27.54
CA ASN A 366 4.99 9.68 28.21
C ASN A 366 3.68 10.07 27.52
N SER A 367 3.70 10.21 26.20
CA SER A 367 2.50 10.57 25.41
C SER A 367 1.55 9.42 25.17
N GLN A 368 2.02 8.18 25.29
CA GLN A 368 1.30 6.96 24.87
C GLN A 368 0.93 6.95 23.37
N ILE A 369 1.56 7.80 22.57
CA ILE A 369 1.45 7.74 21.11
C ILE A 369 1.87 6.37 20.64
N VAL A 370 1.09 5.80 19.73
CA VAL A 370 1.36 4.51 19.07
C VAL A 370 2.21 4.76 17.83
N LEU A 371 3.37 4.13 17.78
CA LEU A 371 4.18 4.03 16.57
C LEU A 371 3.88 2.70 15.89
N TRP A 372 3.37 2.75 14.67
CA TRP A 372 3.28 1.63 13.75
C TRP A 372 4.61 1.54 12.99
N CYS A 373 5.38 0.48 13.25
CA CYS A 373 6.76 0.38 12.78
C CYS A 373 6.94 -0.90 11.95
N PRO A 374 7.18 -0.81 10.64
CA PRO A 374 7.42 -1.98 9.80
C PRO A 374 8.80 -2.60 10.11
N GLN A 375 8.84 -3.94 10.18
CA GLN A 375 10.04 -4.72 10.51
C GLN A 375 10.57 -5.56 9.36
N LYS A 376 9.83 -5.63 8.25
CA LYS A 376 10.24 -6.40 7.05
C LYS A 376 10.34 -5.50 5.84
N VAL A 377 11.19 -5.95 4.92
CA VAL A 377 11.34 -5.38 3.58
C VAL A 377 10.98 -6.46 2.58
N PHE A 378 10.07 -6.13 1.66
CA PHE A 378 9.60 -7.00 0.59
C PHE A 378 10.19 -6.52 -0.74
N ASP A 379 11.15 -7.28 -1.29
CA ASP A 379 11.70 -7.00 -2.62
C ASP A 379 10.79 -7.55 -3.72
N ALA A 380 9.61 -6.95 -3.82
CA ALA A 380 8.58 -7.31 -4.79
C ALA A 380 8.65 -6.48 -6.09
N GLY A 381 9.60 -5.55 -6.18
CA GLY A 381 9.66 -4.59 -7.29
C GLY A 381 8.52 -3.57 -7.26
N ILE A 382 7.87 -3.39 -6.11
CA ILE A 382 6.85 -2.36 -5.87
C ILE A 382 7.57 -1.16 -5.30
N GLN A 383 7.47 -0.03 -5.98
CA GLN A 383 8.09 1.19 -5.52
C GLN A 383 7.14 1.94 -4.59
N GLU A 384 7.63 2.27 -3.38
CA GLU A 384 6.89 3.12 -2.44
C GLU A 384 6.44 4.42 -3.11
N THR A 385 5.21 4.82 -2.82
CA THR A 385 4.48 5.97 -3.39
C THR A 385 4.05 5.85 -4.86
N VAL A 386 4.62 4.92 -5.64
CA VAL A 386 4.26 4.74 -7.07
C VAL A 386 3.17 3.68 -7.22
N GLY A 387 3.31 2.55 -6.54
CA GLY A 387 2.37 1.45 -6.61
C GLY A 387 2.46 0.62 -7.90
N PHE A 388 1.48 -0.26 -8.06
CA PHE A 388 1.31 -1.11 -9.23
C PHE A 388 0.39 -0.38 -10.23
N GLU A 389 0.80 -0.28 -11.50
CA GLU A 389 0.01 0.36 -12.55
C GLU A 389 -0.80 -0.70 -13.33
N PRO A 390 -2.09 -0.45 -13.65
CA PRO A 390 -2.87 -1.36 -14.47
C PRO A 390 -2.48 -1.31 -15.95
N ASP A 391 -2.83 -2.36 -16.70
CA ASP A 391 -2.71 -2.37 -18.17
C ASP A 391 -3.72 -1.43 -18.83
N PHE A 392 -4.94 -1.36 -18.25
CA PHE A 392 -6.00 -0.47 -18.71
C PHE A 392 -6.54 0.40 -17.57
N TRP A 393 -6.38 1.70 -17.73
CA TRP A 393 -6.89 2.71 -16.80
C TRP A 393 -8.36 2.97 -17.08
N ILE A 394 -9.19 2.92 -16.04
CA ILE A 394 -10.64 3.08 -16.16
C ILE A 394 -11.07 4.19 -15.21
N ASP A 395 -11.54 5.28 -15.79
CA ASP A 395 -12.12 6.42 -15.09
C ASP A 395 -13.62 6.21 -14.94
N SER A 396 -14.02 5.41 -13.96
CA SER A 396 -15.41 5.04 -13.68
C SER A 396 -15.56 4.45 -12.28
N TYR A 397 -16.69 4.68 -11.64
CA TYR A 397 -17.08 3.97 -10.41
C TYR A 397 -17.46 2.50 -10.68
N ASP A 398 -17.95 2.18 -11.87
CA ASP A 398 -18.34 0.81 -12.27
C ASP A 398 -17.30 0.19 -13.21
N VAL A 399 -16.13 -0.13 -12.62
CA VAL A 399 -15.02 -0.78 -13.34
C VAL A 399 -15.41 -2.20 -13.74
N VAL A 400 -16.14 -2.94 -12.90
CA VAL A 400 -16.53 -4.33 -13.15
C VAL A 400 -17.33 -4.43 -14.44
N SER A 401 -18.38 -3.63 -14.62
CA SER A 401 -19.19 -3.65 -15.85
C SER A 401 -18.36 -3.28 -17.09
N THR A 402 -17.42 -2.34 -16.96
CA THR A 402 -16.53 -1.97 -18.08
C THR A 402 -15.65 -3.16 -18.49
N VAL A 403 -15.08 -3.90 -17.52
CA VAL A 403 -14.27 -5.10 -17.78
C VAL A 403 -15.13 -6.22 -18.40
N LEU A 404 -16.33 -6.47 -17.88
CA LEU A 404 -17.25 -7.49 -18.43
C LEU A 404 -17.63 -7.18 -19.88
N ASN A 405 -17.94 -5.92 -20.20
CA ASN A 405 -18.21 -5.50 -21.57
C ASN A 405 -16.98 -5.74 -22.49
N HIS A 406 -15.78 -5.41 -22.02
CA HIS A 406 -14.55 -5.67 -22.78
C HIS A 406 -14.33 -7.17 -23.05
N ILE A 407 -14.54 -8.02 -22.05
CA ILE A 407 -14.42 -9.49 -22.18
C ILE A 407 -15.43 -10.03 -23.19
N SER A 408 -16.67 -9.55 -23.15
CA SER A 408 -17.77 -10.05 -24.04
C SER A 408 -17.58 -9.68 -25.51
N THR A 409 -16.72 -8.70 -25.81
CA THR A 409 -16.44 -8.25 -27.20
C THR A 409 -15.21 -8.93 -27.82
N LYS A 410 -14.48 -9.74 -27.07
CA LYS A 410 -13.34 -10.56 -27.53
C LYS A 410 -13.78 -11.98 -27.88
#